data_fcd6f8601e0ecdd275077d2cd109017d
#
_entry.id   fcd6f8601e0ecdd275077d2cd109017d
#
_cell.length_a   1.000
_cell.length_b   1.000
_cell.length_c   1.000
_cell.angle_alpha   90.00
_cell.angle_beta   90.00
_cell.angle_gamma   90.00
#
_symmetry.space_group_name_H-M   'P 1'
#
loop_
_entity.id
_entity.type
_entity.pdbx_description
1 polymer ?
#
loop_
_entity_poly.entity_id
_entity_poly.type
_entity_poly.pdbx_seq_one_letter_code
_entity_poly.pdbx_strand_id
1 'polypeptide(L)'
;MADLAPASAAQSLSTTASASNSTQASRATTPTGAPAEKPPDDSSKFKTFLGILRRFIGVSDLAAVRFSLPAQLLEPRPNLEYWHYLDRPDTFISIGDSDEDLGRMLGCLRFWFTKDLKYVKGKPCKPYNSTLGEFFRVDTTASYNMLAADIPQCNWKIEDTHPTLKTPNSAPSSRASSVKGDNKTVTVSYITEQTSHHPPVSAFYVDCPEKGISARGYDQLSAKFTGTSVRVSAGAHNLGIFITLKNRDNEEYQLTHPAAYLGGFLRGTLNVSVADSCYITCPRTGLKTILEYQEEGWLGRSQNKVIGVIFKYDSKNDNITKVKDVPEKDVLARIEGCWQDKVYYTLGSKPFNKVPEKHLIIDVNPLEPIPKIVPPLEEQLPNESLKFWEGVTNAIVGKQYTLATSLKTEIEEKQRAKAAERKAADKEWKPRFFTGSVTPIGRPDLTPDGEEALRGLHVEKYQLPHNKEYAAF
;
A
#
# COMPACT_ATOMS: atom_id res chain seq x y z
N MET A 1 32.80 33.05 -18.17
CA MET A 1 32.20 34.38 -18.27
C MET A 1 30.69 34.25 -18.25
N ALA A 2 30.09 34.98 -17.29
CA ALA A 2 28.67 35.25 -17.06
C ALA A 2 27.80 34.01 -16.64
N ASP A 3 27.66 33.77 -15.40
CA ASP A 3 26.66 34.19 -14.37
C ASP A 3 25.29 34.60 -14.91
N LEU A 4 24.29 33.81 -14.58
CA LEU A 4 22.91 34.23 -14.39
C LEU A 4 22.20 33.29 -13.41
N ALA A 5 22.11 33.74 -12.16
CA ALA A 5 21.20 33.20 -11.18
C ALA A 5 19.77 33.70 -11.43
N PRO A 6 18.72 32.91 -11.18
CA PRO A 6 17.37 33.44 -11.14
C PRO A 6 17.00 33.90 -9.73
N ALA A 7 16.43 35.07 -9.69
CA ALA A 7 15.98 35.76 -8.51
C ALA A 7 14.77 35.09 -7.83
N SER A 8 14.85 35.01 -6.51
CA SER A 8 13.79 34.77 -5.56
C SER A 8 12.77 35.91 -5.56
N ALA A 9 11.48 35.55 -5.66
CA ALA A 9 10.40 36.43 -5.23
C ALA A 9 9.32 35.61 -4.53
N ALA A 10 9.50 35.42 -3.24
CA ALA A 10 8.44 34.99 -2.36
C ALA A 10 7.91 36.19 -1.57
N GLN A 11 6.79 36.73 -1.98
CA GLN A 11 6.06 37.71 -1.18
C GLN A 11 5.29 37.02 -0.07
N SER A 12 5.70 37.30 1.17
CA SER A 12 4.98 36.95 2.40
C SER A 12 3.87 37.97 2.62
N LEU A 13 2.63 37.48 2.66
CA LEU A 13 1.50 38.23 3.24
C LEU A 13 1.44 37.92 4.74
N SER A 14 1.94 38.86 5.53
CA SER A 14 1.76 38.88 6.98
C SER A 14 0.45 39.57 7.30
N THR A 15 -0.45 38.88 7.99
CA THR A 15 -1.54 39.52 8.74
C THR A 15 -1.14 39.53 10.20
N THR A 16 -0.93 40.74 10.71
CA THR A 16 -0.68 41.03 12.12
C THR A 16 -1.95 40.85 12.92
N ALA A 17 -1.91 40.02 13.95
CA ALA A 17 -2.83 40.08 15.08
C ALA A 17 -2.02 40.13 16.36
N SER A 18 -2.34 41.15 17.18
CA SER A 18 -1.67 41.57 18.38
C SER A 18 -1.62 40.51 19.47
N ALA A 19 -0.44 40.37 20.08
CA ALA A 19 -0.23 39.56 21.27
C ALA A 19 -0.62 40.32 22.54
N SER A 20 -1.34 39.64 23.44
CA SER A 20 -1.32 39.96 24.86
C SER A 20 -0.77 38.74 25.61
N ASN A 21 0.32 39.01 26.35
CA ASN A 21 0.99 38.09 27.25
C ASN A 21 0.12 37.64 28.42
N SER A 22 0.09 36.33 28.68
CA SER A 22 0.06 35.83 30.05
C SER A 22 0.61 34.41 30.11
N THR A 23 1.75 34.28 30.75
CA THR A 23 2.42 33.04 31.16
C THR A 23 1.58 32.35 32.26
N GLN A 24 1.03 31.17 31.95
CA GLN A 24 0.71 30.16 32.96
C GLN A 24 0.83 28.76 32.33
N ALA A 25 1.73 27.95 32.89
CA ALA A 25 1.87 26.54 32.58
C ALA A 25 0.59 25.82 33.05
N SER A 26 -0.23 25.37 32.10
CA SER A 26 -1.41 24.55 32.38
C SER A 26 -1.20 23.14 31.89
N ARG A 27 -1.30 22.24 32.85
CA ARG A 27 -1.44 20.78 32.70
C ARG A 27 -2.53 20.50 31.67
N ALA A 28 -2.19 19.78 30.61
CA ALA A 28 -3.14 19.35 29.56
C ALA A 28 -4.17 18.38 30.16
N THR A 29 -5.33 18.90 30.52
CA THR A 29 -6.54 18.11 30.74
C THR A 29 -7.26 17.99 29.40
N THR A 30 -7.53 16.78 28.97
CA THR A 30 -8.35 16.48 27.81
C THR A 30 -9.71 17.17 27.93
N PRO A 31 -10.15 18.04 27.00
CA PRO A 31 -11.48 18.66 27.11
C PRO A 31 -12.54 17.64 26.67
N THR A 32 -13.07 16.92 27.62
CA THR A 32 -14.34 16.19 27.48
C THR A 32 -15.47 17.22 27.55
N GLY A 33 -16.03 17.60 26.40
CA GLY A 33 -17.26 18.40 26.47
C GLY A 33 -17.55 19.45 25.39
N ALA A 34 -16.73 19.60 24.36
CA ALA A 34 -17.11 20.46 23.23
C ALA A 34 -18.27 19.82 22.45
N PRO A 35 -19.33 20.56 22.10
CA PRO A 35 -20.47 20.03 21.37
C PRO A 35 -20.01 19.58 19.98
N ALA A 36 -20.61 18.47 19.49
CA ALA A 36 -20.33 17.96 18.15
C ALA A 36 -20.73 19.00 17.09
N GLU A 37 -19.81 19.29 16.18
CA GLU A 37 -20.06 20.17 15.05
C GLU A 37 -20.95 19.46 14.01
N LYS A 38 -21.83 20.21 13.32
CA LYS A 38 -22.61 19.64 12.23
C LYS A 38 -21.65 19.24 11.09
N PRO A 39 -21.58 17.95 10.71
CA PRO A 39 -20.71 17.57 9.62
C PRO A 39 -21.14 18.31 8.33
N PRO A 40 -20.18 18.86 7.57
CA PRO A 40 -20.50 19.43 6.26
C PRO A 40 -21.07 18.34 5.37
N ASP A 41 -22.04 18.69 4.52
CA ASP A 41 -22.58 17.77 3.54
C ASP A 41 -21.52 17.38 2.49
N ASP A 42 -21.73 16.28 1.81
CA ASP A 42 -20.75 15.76 0.83
C ASP A 42 -20.53 16.75 -0.33
N SER A 43 -21.51 17.54 -0.68
CA SER A 43 -21.40 18.60 -1.71
C SER A 43 -20.48 19.74 -1.25
N SER A 44 -20.60 20.16 0.02
CA SER A 44 -19.74 21.17 0.62
C SER A 44 -18.29 20.68 0.77
N LYS A 45 -18.09 19.44 1.24
CA LYS A 45 -16.77 18.79 1.28
C LYS A 45 -16.12 18.75 -0.08
N PHE A 46 -16.87 18.35 -1.08
CA PHE A 46 -16.40 18.26 -2.46
C PHE A 46 -15.98 19.62 -3.03
N LYS A 47 -16.82 20.67 -2.84
CA LYS A 47 -16.49 22.03 -3.30
C LYS A 47 -15.23 22.56 -2.62
N THR A 48 -15.08 22.33 -1.32
CA THR A 48 -13.90 22.72 -0.53
C THR A 48 -12.66 22.02 -1.07
N PHE A 49 -12.73 20.71 -1.29
CA PHE A 49 -11.63 19.91 -1.83
C PHE A 49 -11.20 20.39 -3.22
N LEU A 50 -12.15 20.58 -4.13
CA LEU A 50 -11.87 21.08 -5.47
C LEU A 50 -11.30 22.51 -5.47
N GLY A 51 -11.78 23.39 -4.57
CA GLY A 51 -11.24 24.72 -4.37
C GLY A 51 -9.77 24.72 -3.94
N ILE A 52 -9.39 23.75 -3.09
CA ILE A 52 -8.00 23.56 -2.69
C ILE A 52 -7.18 23.05 -3.87
N LEU A 53 -7.63 22.01 -4.59
CA LEU A 53 -6.89 21.43 -5.72
C LEU A 53 -6.62 22.43 -6.84
N ARG A 54 -7.54 23.35 -7.12
CA ARG A 54 -7.37 24.38 -8.15
C ARG A 54 -6.18 25.30 -7.92
N ARG A 55 -5.74 25.46 -6.65
CA ARG A 55 -4.53 26.26 -6.31
C ARG A 55 -3.23 25.57 -6.72
N PHE A 56 -3.29 24.29 -7.05
CA PHE A 56 -2.16 23.45 -7.41
C PHE A 56 -2.16 23.04 -8.89
N ILE A 57 -2.95 23.73 -9.72
CA ILE A 57 -2.90 23.55 -11.19
C ILE A 57 -1.48 23.90 -11.67
N GLY A 58 -0.86 22.99 -12.43
CA GLY A 58 0.50 23.16 -12.94
C GLY A 58 1.62 22.66 -12.01
N VAL A 59 1.30 22.27 -10.78
CA VAL A 59 2.27 21.61 -9.89
C VAL A 59 2.56 20.21 -10.41
N SER A 60 3.82 19.88 -10.58
CA SER A 60 4.27 18.58 -11.13
C SER A 60 3.98 17.42 -10.20
N ASP A 61 4.13 17.64 -8.89
CA ASP A 61 3.84 16.62 -7.86
C ASP A 61 3.26 17.25 -6.59
N LEU A 62 2.01 16.92 -6.29
CA LEU A 62 1.32 17.37 -5.08
C LEU A 62 1.90 16.74 -3.80
N ALA A 63 2.51 15.56 -3.90
CA ALA A 63 3.13 14.90 -2.74
C ALA A 63 4.43 15.60 -2.31
N ALA A 64 5.11 16.28 -3.24
CA ALA A 64 6.33 17.02 -2.97
C ALA A 64 6.09 18.44 -2.38
N VAL A 65 4.85 18.94 -2.46
CA VAL A 65 4.50 20.27 -1.94
C VAL A 65 3.76 20.16 -0.61
N ARG A 66 3.72 21.26 0.14
CA ARG A 66 2.97 21.34 1.40
C ARG A 66 1.47 21.33 1.11
N PHE A 67 0.92 20.14 0.96
CA PHE A 67 -0.51 19.91 0.73
C PHE A 67 -1.16 19.35 1.97
N SER A 68 -1.86 20.18 2.73
CA SER A 68 -2.61 19.79 3.92
C SER A 68 -4.09 20.04 3.71
N LEU A 69 -4.91 19.05 4.05
CA LEU A 69 -6.37 19.14 3.99
C LEU A 69 -6.96 19.47 5.37
N PRO A 70 -8.05 20.24 5.42
CA PRO A 70 -8.84 20.42 6.65
C PRO A 70 -9.33 19.08 7.21
N ALA A 71 -9.47 19.00 8.53
CA ALA A 71 -9.82 17.75 9.23
C ALA A 71 -11.12 17.09 8.73
N GLN A 72 -12.11 17.89 8.33
CA GLN A 72 -13.39 17.38 7.77
C GLN A 72 -13.27 16.64 6.44
N LEU A 73 -12.12 16.75 5.76
CA LEU A 73 -11.83 16.06 4.50
C LEU A 73 -10.90 14.85 4.69
N LEU A 74 -10.50 14.58 5.93
CA LEU A 74 -9.63 13.47 6.29
C LEU A 74 -10.44 12.29 6.81
N GLU A 75 -9.94 11.11 6.54
CA GLU A 75 -10.35 9.89 7.21
C GLU A 75 -9.66 9.83 8.58
N PRO A 76 -10.34 9.40 9.66
CA PRO A 76 -9.74 9.29 11.00
C PRO A 76 -8.77 8.09 11.08
N ARG A 77 -7.78 8.07 10.22
CA ARG A 77 -6.82 6.96 10.08
C ARG A 77 -5.44 7.45 9.64
N PRO A 78 -4.36 6.96 10.28
CA PRO A 78 -2.99 7.26 9.87
C PRO A 78 -2.65 6.67 8.50
N ASN A 79 -1.75 7.34 7.77
CA ASN A 79 -1.30 6.89 6.45
C ASN A 79 -0.59 5.52 6.51
N LEU A 80 0.27 5.30 7.50
CA LEU A 80 1.01 4.05 7.64
C LEU A 80 0.12 2.86 8.00
N GLU A 81 -0.97 3.10 8.74
CA GLU A 81 -2.00 2.10 8.99
C GLU A 81 -2.80 1.78 7.73
N TYR A 82 -3.06 2.79 6.89
CA TYR A 82 -3.91 2.64 5.71
C TYR A 82 -3.24 1.79 4.61
N TRP A 83 -1.96 2.00 4.37
CA TRP A 83 -1.19 1.35 3.32
C TRP A 83 -0.37 0.18 3.86
N HIS A 84 -0.92 -1.03 3.89
CA HIS A 84 -0.23 -2.20 4.42
C HIS A 84 -0.26 -3.43 3.50
N TYR A 85 -0.99 -3.41 2.37
CA TYR A 85 -1.08 -4.49 1.39
C TYR A 85 -1.58 -5.86 1.93
N LEU A 86 -2.13 -5.93 3.14
CA LEU A 86 -2.51 -7.17 3.81
C LEU A 86 -4.00 -7.21 4.15
N ASP A 87 -4.86 -6.68 3.26
CA ASP A 87 -6.30 -6.83 3.43
C ASP A 87 -6.73 -8.30 3.41
N ARG A 88 -5.95 -9.16 2.68
CA ARG A 88 -6.12 -10.62 2.65
C ARG A 88 -4.76 -11.32 2.82
N PRO A 89 -4.27 -11.47 4.05
CA PRO A 89 -2.99 -12.12 4.34
C PRO A 89 -2.97 -13.61 3.96
N ASP A 90 -4.11 -14.28 3.90
CA ASP A 90 -4.28 -15.65 3.43
C ASP A 90 -3.84 -15.82 1.96
N THR A 91 -4.11 -14.83 1.10
CA THR A 91 -3.62 -14.84 -0.29
C THR A 91 -2.12 -14.62 -0.37
N PHE A 92 -1.55 -13.84 0.54
CA PHE A 92 -0.11 -13.63 0.64
C PHE A 92 0.63 -14.91 1.01
N ILE A 93 0.19 -15.60 2.08
CA ILE A 93 0.87 -16.81 2.55
C ILE A 93 0.73 -17.99 1.59
N SER A 94 -0.27 -17.98 0.70
CA SER A 94 -0.50 -19.06 -0.27
C SER A 94 0.35 -18.96 -1.54
N ILE A 95 1.11 -17.88 -1.75
CA ILE A 95 1.93 -17.69 -2.95
C ILE A 95 2.92 -18.85 -3.16
N GLY A 96 3.53 -19.35 -2.07
CA GLY A 96 4.51 -20.44 -2.11
C GLY A 96 3.94 -21.85 -2.13
N ASP A 97 2.62 -22.03 -2.09
CA ASP A 97 2.00 -23.36 -1.92
C ASP A 97 2.10 -24.26 -3.16
N SER A 98 2.19 -23.67 -4.36
CA SER A 98 2.33 -24.44 -5.59
C SER A 98 3.79 -24.83 -5.86
N ASP A 99 4.00 -26.08 -6.28
CA ASP A 99 5.32 -26.54 -6.75
C ASP A 99 5.62 -26.05 -8.17
N GLU A 100 4.58 -25.71 -8.95
CA GLU A 100 4.71 -25.21 -10.31
C GLU A 100 4.96 -23.70 -10.36
N ASP A 101 5.89 -23.26 -11.22
CA ASP A 101 6.23 -21.85 -11.40
C ASP A 101 5.01 -21.01 -11.81
N LEU A 102 4.18 -21.54 -12.74
CA LEU A 102 2.95 -20.90 -13.17
C LEU A 102 1.94 -20.78 -12.01
N GLY A 103 1.86 -21.82 -11.17
CA GLY A 103 0.98 -21.82 -10.01
C GLY A 103 1.34 -20.73 -8.99
N ARG A 104 2.64 -20.53 -8.74
CA ARG A 104 3.10 -19.45 -7.85
C ARG A 104 2.87 -18.06 -8.46
N MET A 105 3.05 -17.91 -9.78
CA MET A 105 2.71 -16.67 -10.49
C MET A 105 1.20 -16.35 -10.39
N LEU A 106 0.34 -17.35 -10.50
CA LEU A 106 -1.11 -17.22 -10.26
C LEU A 106 -1.42 -16.88 -8.80
N GLY A 107 -0.63 -17.40 -7.85
CA GLY A 107 -0.67 -17.02 -6.44
C GLY A 107 -0.35 -15.53 -6.22
N CYS A 108 0.70 -15.03 -6.87
CA CYS A 108 1.03 -13.60 -6.86
C CYS A 108 -0.11 -12.74 -7.45
N LEU A 109 -0.77 -13.19 -8.51
CA LEU A 109 -1.92 -12.49 -9.08
C LEU A 109 -3.12 -12.45 -8.12
N ARG A 110 -3.37 -13.54 -7.41
CA ARG A 110 -4.43 -13.62 -6.41
C ARG A 110 -4.16 -12.63 -5.26
N PHE A 111 -2.95 -12.59 -4.74
CA PHE A 111 -2.51 -11.60 -3.77
C PHE A 111 -2.65 -10.18 -4.35
N TRP A 112 -2.20 -9.96 -5.59
CA TRP A 112 -2.28 -8.66 -6.26
C TRP A 112 -3.69 -8.08 -6.26
N PHE A 113 -4.70 -8.87 -6.62
CA PHE A 113 -6.09 -8.41 -6.70
C PHE A 113 -6.78 -8.29 -5.34
N THR A 114 -6.19 -8.81 -4.27
CA THR A 114 -6.80 -8.82 -2.92
C THR A 114 -6.05 -7.98 -1.89
N LYS A 115 -4.82 -7.56 -2.19
CA LYS A 115 -3.98 -6.82 -1.24
C LYS A 115 -4.58 -5.47 -0.79
N ASP A 116 -5.46 -4.90 -1.59
CA ASP A 116 -6.08 -3.58 -1.41
C ASP A 116 -7.61 -3.62 -1.56
N LEU A 117 -8.29 -4.59 -0.94
CA LEU A 117 -9.76 -4.71 -0.99
C LEU A 117 -10.48 -3.44 -0.51
N LYS A 118 -9.85 -2.65 0.33
CA LYS A 118 -10.36 -1.36 0.79
C LYS A 118 -10.75 -0.40 -0.34
N TYR A 119 -10.11 -0.50 -1.51
CA TYR A 119 -10.49 0.28 -2.70
C TYR A 119 -11.65 -0.32 -3.47
N VAL A 120 -11.87 -1.62 -3.35
CA VAL A 120 -13.00 -2.30 -3.96
C VAL A 120 -14.26 -2.09 -3.12
N LYS A 121 -14.13 -2.22 -1.80
CA LYS A 121 -15.24 -2.21 -0.84
C LYS A 121 -15.51 -0.85 -0.21
N GLY A 122 -14.49 -0.02 -0.07
CA GLY A 122 -14.54 1.27 0.61
C GLY A 122 -14.75 2.46 -0.32
N LYS A 123 -14.86 3.63 0.30
CA LYS A 123 -14.85 4.91 -0.41
C LYS A 123 -13.43 5.45 -0.48
N PRO A 124 -13.08 6.23 -1.53
CA PRO A 124 -11.81 6.95 -1.57
C PRO A 124 -11.68 7.85 -0.35
N CYS A 125 -10.61 7.69 0.41
CA CYS A 125 -10.33 8.50 1.59
C CYS A 125 -8.90 9.05 1.54
N LYS A 126 -8.68 10.14 2.28
CA LYS A 126 -7.34 10.72 2.48
C LYS A 126 -6.97 10.55 3.95
N PRO A 127 -6.06 9.61 4.27
CA PRO A 127 -5.52 9.48 5.62
C PRO A 127 -4.65 10.68 6.00
N TYR A 128 -4.21 10.77 7.27
CA TYR A 128 -3.23 11.77 7.71
C TYR A 128 -1.90 11.55 6.99
N ASN A 129 -1.19 12.64 6.69
CA ASN A 129 0.19 12.49 6.22
C ASN A 129 1.06 12.04 7.38
N SER A 130 1.85 11.00 7.16
CA SER A 130 2.81 10.53 8.16
C SER A 130 3.93 11.55 8.39
N THR A 131 4.58 11.45 9.54
CA THR A 131 5.70 12.30 9.94
C THR A 131 7.01 11.51 9.95
N LEU A 132 8.14 12.18 9.86
CA LEU A 132 9.45 11.53 9.87
C LEU A 132 9.66 10.74 11.17
N GLY A 133 9.95 9.45 11.05
CA GLY A 133 10.13 8.54 12.17
C GLY A 133 8.82 8.05 12.81
N GLU A 134 7.68 8.40 12.26
CA GLU A 134 6.42 7.71 12.56
C GLU A 134 6.50 6.29 12.05
N PHE A 135 6.02 5.34 12.85
CA PHE A 135 5.98 3.93 12.47
C PHE A 135 4.64 3.29 12.84
N PHE A 136 4.35 2.18 12.18
CA PHE A 136 3.19 1.36 12.45
C PHE A 136 3.58 -0.12 12.38
N ARG A 137 3.03 -0.92 13.26
CA ARG A 137 3.23 -2.37 13.29
C ARG A 137 1.92 -3.07 13.62
N VAL A 138 1.73 -4.22 13.03
CA VAL A 138 0.48 -4.97 13.11
C VAL A 138 0.72 -6.43 12.80
N ASP A 139 -0.06 -7.28 13.44
CA ASP A 139 -0.23 -8.68 13.05
C ASP A 139 -1.57 -8.91 12.39
N THR A 140 -1.62 -9.91 11.57
CA THR A 140 -2.87 -10.48 11.07
C THR A 140 -2.79 -11.99 11.17
N THR A 141 -3.93 -12.62 11.48
CA THR A 141 -4.04 -14.07 11.49
C THR A 141 -4.51 -14.55 10.13
N ALA A 142 -3.76 -15.44 9.52
CA ALA A 142 -4.13 -16.09 8.27
C ALA A 142 -4.40 -17.58 8.48
N SER A 143 -5.49 -18.06 7.89
CA SER A 143 -5.86 -19.48 7.93
C SER A 143 -5.48 -20.16 6.62
N TYR A 144 -4.91 -21.35 6.69
CA TYR A 144 -4.50 -22.13 5.51
C TYR A 144 -5.66 -22.48 4.57
N ASN A 145 -6.89 -22.58 5.08
CA ASN A 145 -8.03 -23.04 4.31
C ASN A 145 -9.12 -21.97 4.10
N MET A 146 -8.88 -20.73 4.50
CA MET A 146 -9.90 -19.67 4.38
C MET A 146 -10.36 -19.47 2.95
N LEU A 147 -9.45 -19.49 1.97
CA LEU A 147 -9.82 -19.33 0.56
C LEU A 147 -10.74 -20.44 0.06
N ALA A 148 -10.58 -21.67 0.54
CA ALA A 148 -11.42 -22.79 0.15
C ALA A 148 -12.80 -22.77 0.86
N ALA A 149 -12.86 -22.24 2.09
CA ALA A 149 -14.09 -22.14 2.86
C ALA A 149 -14.92 -20.91 2.48
N ASP A 150 -14.26 -19.75 2.32
CA ASP A 150 -14.92 -18.47 2.06
C ASP A 150 -15.18 -18.21 0.59
N ILE A 151 -14.49 -18.92 -0.31
CA ILE A 151 -14.63 -18.81 -1.75
C ILE A 151 -14.74 -20.21 -2.35
N PRO A 152 -15.91 -20.87 -2.24
CA PRO A 152 -16.11 -22.23 -2.73
C PRO A 152 -15.79 -22.42 -4.23
N GLN A 153 -15.80 -21.34 -5.00
CA GLN A 153 -15.54 -21.33 -6.45
C GLN A 153 -14.05 -21.13 -6.79
N CYS A 154 -13.22 -20.78 -5.85
CA CYS A 154 -11.78 -20.74 -6.01
C CYS A 154 -11.20 -22.13 -5.81
N ASN A 155 -11.39 -23.02 -6.77
CA ASN A 155 -10.67 -24.28 -6.81
C ASN A 155 -9.19 -23.98 -7.00
N TRP A 156 -8.46 -24.05 -5.92
CA TRP A 156 -7.00 -23.86 -5.88
C TRP A 156 -6.24 -25.10 -6.33
N LYS A 157 -6.94 -26.08 -6.72
CA LYS A 157 -6.34 -27.23 -7.33
C LYS A 157 -5.94 -26.86 -8.76
N ILE A 158 -4.73 -26.33 -8.92
CA ILE A 158 -3.97 -26.50 -10.17
C ILE A 158 -3.55 -27.97 -10.19
N GLU A 159 -4.50 -28.84 -9.86
CA GLU A 159 -4.32 -30.26 -9.99
C GLU A 159 -4.56 -30.61 -11.43
N ASP A 160 -3.53 -31.09 -12.06
CA ASP A 160 -3.57 -32.03 -13.19
C ASP A 160 -4.21 -31.58 -14.52
N THR A 161 -4.49 -30.32 -14.75
CA THR A 161 -4.98 -29.87 -16.06
C THR A 161 -3.88 -29.44 -17.04
N HIS A 162 -2.61 -29.76 -16.75
CA HIS A 162 -1.51 -29.63 -17.70
C HIS A 162 -1.12 -30.97 -18.32
N PRO A 163 -1.78 -31.40 -19.42
CA PRO A 163 -1.31 -32.58 -20.17
C PRO A 163 0.02 -32.35 -20.88
N THR A 164 0.56 -31.13 -20.91
CA THR A 164 1.68 -30.75 -21.79
C THR A 164 2.99 -30.40 -21.07
N LEU A 165 3.04 -30.38 -19.74
CA LEU A 165 4.28 -30.13 -18.99
C LEU A 165 4.78 -31.35 -18.21
N LYS A 166 4.43 -32.55 -18.64
CA LYS A 166 5.10 -33.77 -18.16
C LYS A 166 6.49 -33.83 -18.76
N THR A 167 7.49 -33.44 -18.02
CA THR A 167 8.86 -33.87 -18.24
C THR A 167 8.91 -35.40 -18.04
N PRO A 168 9.53 -36.18 -18.91
CA PRO A 168 9.42 -37.66 -18.92
C PRO A 168 10.09 -38.37 -17.75
N ASN A 169 10.51 -37.76 -16.69
CA ASN A 169 11.27 -38.42 -15.62
C ASN A 169 11.09 -37.80 -14.22
N SER A 170 9.87 -37.50 -13.78
CA SER A 170 9.61 -37.31 -12.36
C SER A 170 8.70 -38.42 -11.83
N ALA A 171 9.25 -39.23 -10.92
CA ALA A 171 8.48 -40.21 -10.19
C ALA A 171 7.32 -39.53 -9.44
N PRO A 172 6.14 -40.16 -9.32
CA PRO A 172 5.01 -39.58 -8.62
C PRO A 172 5.36 -39.38 -7.16
N SER A 173 5.53 -38.14 -6.75
CA SER A 173 5.62 -37.78 -5.34
C SER A 173 4.23 -37.97 -4.72
N SER A 174 4.04 -39.11 -4.11
CA SER A 174 2.86 -39.44 -3.32
C SER A 174 2.88 -38.63 -2.01
N ARG A 175 2.39 -37.39 -2.06
CA ARG A 175 2.01 -36.65 -0.85
C ARG A 175 0.83 -35.73 -1.11
N ALA A 176 -0.27 -36.31 -1.59
CA ALA A 176 -1.60 -35.80 -1.31
C ALA A 176 -2.01 -36.30 0.07
N SER A 177 -1.53 -35.72 1.15
CA SER A 177 -2.13 -35.91 2.44
C SER A 177 -3.38 -35.05 2.53
N SER A 178 -4.52 -35.67 2.34
CA SER A 178 -5.82 -35.14 2.76
C SER A 178 -5.79 -34.94 4.28
N VAL A 179 -5.37 -33.77 4.74
CA VAL A 179 -5.47 -33.40 6.15
C VAL A 179 -6.92 -32.95 6.38
N LYS A 180 -7.75 -33.88 6.83
CA LYS A 180 -8.96 -33.56 7.56
C LYS A 180 -8.56 -32.97 8.91
N GLY A 181 -8.98 -31.72 9.15
CA GLY A 181 -9.11 -31.13 10.48
C GLY A 181 -7.80 -30.65 11.09
N ASP A 182 -7.62 -29.45 11.05
CA ASP A 182 -7.26 -28.39 12.00
C ASP A 182 -7.02 -27.16 11.16
N ASN A 183 -7.87 -26.14 11.33
CA ASN A 183 -7.62 -24.82 10.73
C ASN A 183 -6.33 -24.28 11.34
N LYS A 184 -5.20 -24.66 10.76
CA LYS A 184 -3.91 -24.18 11.21
C LYS A 184 -3.81 -22.72 10.82
N THR A 185 -3.88 -21.84 11.78
CA THR A 185 -3.64 -20.41 11.61
C THR A 185 -2.15 -20.10 11.74
N VAL A 186 -1.69 -19.12 11.00
CA VAL A 186 -0.34 -18.55 11.11
C VAL A 186 -0.44 -17.05 11.29
N THR A 187 0.58 -16.45 11.85
CA THR A 187 0.67 -15.01 12.06
C THR A 187 1.48 -14.37 10.93
N VAL A 188 0.96 -13.30 10.36
CA VAL A 188 1.67 -12.44 9.40
C VAL A 188 1.93 -11.11 10.09
N SER A 189 3.20 -10.81 10.33
CA SER A 189 3.65 -9.59 11.01
C SER A 189 4.08 -8.53 10.00
N TYR A 190 3.72 -7.28 10.25
CA TYR A 190 4.03 -6.14 9.39
C TYR A 190 4.59 -4.98 10.21
N ILE A 191 5.64 -4.35 9.71
CA ILE A 191 6.19 -3.10 10.24
C ILE A 191 6.46 -2.12 9.11
N THR A 192 6.20 -0.84 9.35
CA THR A 192 6.53 0.25 8.44
C THR A 192 7.00 1.47 9.21
N GLU A 193 7.89 2.25 8.62
CA GLU A 193 8.43 3.49 9.18
C GLU A 193 8.56 4.53 8.09
N GLN A 194 8.17 5.78 8.37
CA GLN A 194 8.47 6.88 7.49
C GLN A 194 9.93 7.27 7.57
N THR A 195 10.72 6.84 6.61
CA THR A 195 12.17 6.98 6.55
C THR A 195 12.66 8.28 5.90
N SER A 196 11.79 8.95 5.13
CA SER A 196 12.03 10.27 4.54
C SER A 196 10.75 11.09 4.55
N HIS A 197 10.89 12.42 4.66
CA HIS A 197 9.73 13.33 4.62
C HIS A 197 9.75 14.26 3.38
N HIS A 198 10.88 14.47 2.79
CA HIS A 198 11.05 15.23 1.56
C HIS A 198 12.02 14.51 0.61
N PRO A 199 11.54 13.70 -0.34
CA PRO A 199 10.13 13.31 -0.55
C PRO A 199 9.61 12.41 0.57
N PRO A 200 8.26 12.32 0.76
CA PRO A 200 7.69 11.40 1.74
C PRO A 200 7.85 9.96 1.24
N VAL A 201 8.62 9.17 1.99
CA VAL A 201 8.90 7.75 1.70
C VAL A 201 8.76 6.95 2.99
N SER A 202 8.08 5.82 2.93
CA SER A 202 7.98 4.86 4.02
C SER A 202 8.57 3.53 3.58
N ALA A 203 9.41 2.94 4.41
CA ALA A 203 9.86 1.57 4.23
C ALA A 203 8.87 0.61 4.90
N PHE A 204 8.67 -0.58 4.35
CA PHE A 204 7.85 -1.61 4.98
C PHE A 204 8.49 -3.00 4.87
N TYR A 205 8.16 -3.86 5.83
CA TYR A 205 8.53 -5.26 5.86
C TYR A 205 7.37 -6.11 6.37
N VAL A 206 7.16 -7.25 5.71
CA VAL A 206 6.17 -8.29 6.05
C VAL A 206 6.90 -9.58 6.29
N ASP A 207 6.53 -10.34 7.29
CA ASP A 207 7.11 -11.66 7.56
C ASP A 207 6.05 -12.67 8.01
N CYS A 208 6.18 -13.89 7.50
CA CYS A 208 5.48 -15.07 7.97
C CYS A 208 6.47 -16.24 8.01
N PRO A 209 7.19 -16.42 9.14
CA PRO A 209 8.23 -17.43 9.27
C PRO A 209 7.73 -18.85 9.04
N GLU A 210 6.50 -19.19 9.47
CA GLU A 210 5.91 -20.51 9.34
C GLU A 210 5.71 -20.93 7.89
N LYS A 211 5.51 -19.94 7.00
CA LYS A 211 5.36 -20.16 5.55
C LYS A 211 6.64 -19.91 4.79
N GLY A 212 7.68 -19.39 5.47
CA GLY A 212 8.94 -19.01 4.83
C GLY A 212 8.74 -17.95 3.75
N ILE A 213 7.80 -17.02 3.94
CA ILE A 213 7.51 -15.94 3.01
C ILE A 213 7.70 -14.59 3.68
N SER A 214 8.29 -13.65 2.96
CA SER A 214 8.42 -12.26 3.39
C SER A 214 8.18 -11.32 2.22
N ALA A 215 7.85 -10.05 2.52
CA ALA A 215 7.77 -8.98 1.54
C ALA A 215 8.38 -7.70 2.07
N ARG A 216 8.90 -6.85 1.19
CA ARG A 216 9.49 -5.56 1.52
C ARG A 216 9.39 -4.58 0.38
N GLY A 217 9.49 -3.30 0.68
CA GLY A 217 9.48 -2.24 -0.33
C GLY A 217 9.49 -0.86 0.29
N TYR A 218 9.53 0.14 -0.60
CA TYR A 218 9.33 1.53 -0.23
C TYR A 218 8.03 2.04 -0.83
N ASP A 219 7.22 2.68 -0.01
CA ASP A 219 6.05 3.41 -0.44
C ASP A 219 6.38 4.87 -0.64
N GLN A 220 6.24 5.31 -1.86
CA GLN A 220 6.28 6.71 -2.26
C GLN A 220 5.21 6.92 -3.31
N LEU A 221 4.37 7.93 -3.09
CA LEU A 221 3.36 8.33 -4.06
C LEU A 221 3.77 9.63 -4.72
N SER A 222 3.52 9.73 -6.02
CA SER A 222 3.51 10.96 -6.79
C SER A 222 2.07 11.27 -7.19
N ALA A 223 1.64 12.51 -7.03
CA ALA A 223 0.27 12.92 -7.32
C ALA A 223 0.24 14.19 -8.16
N LYS A 224 -0.50 14.19 -9.26
CA LYS A 224 -0.63 15.33 -10.18
C LYS A 224 -2.09 15.66 -10.44
N PHE A 225 -2.46 16.93 -10.26
CA PHE A 225 -3.78 17.40 -10.64
C PHE A 225 -3.81 17.78 -12.12
N THR A 226 -4.70 17.15 -12.89
CA THR A 226 -4.85 17.35 -14.35
C THR A 226 -5.91 18.40 -14.72
N GLY A 227 -6.57 19.02 -13.72
CA GLY A 227 -7.72 19.90 -13.91
C GLY A 227 -9.07 19.17 -13.79
N THR A 228 -9.16 17.92 -14.21
CA THR A 228 -10.38 17.10 -14.18
C THR A 228 -10.24 15.84 -13.30
N SER A 229 -9.02 15.48 -12.96
CA SER A 229 -8.70 14.32 -12.08
C SER A 229 -7.40 14.55 -11.32
N VAL A 230 -7.17 13.76 -10.27
CA VAL A 230 -5.85 13.61 -9.64
C VAL A 230 -5.29 12.27 -10.07
N ARG A 231 -4.18 12.27 -10.81
CA ARG A 231 -3.41 11.07 -11.12
C ARG A 231 -2.48 10.78 -9.95
N VAL A 232 -2.55 9.57 -9.42
CA VAL A 232 -1.66 9.05 -8.37
C VAL A 232 -0.86 7.89 -8.96
N SER A 233 0.44 7.93 -8.84
CA SER A 233 1.33 6.88 -9.34
C SER A 233 2.46 6.60 -8.34
N ALA A 234 3.18 5.50 -8.53
CA ALA A 234 4.40 5.23 -7.79
C ALA A 234 5.42 6.38 -8.01
N GLY A 235 6.06 6.83 -6.94
CA GLY A 235 7.20 7.75 -6.99
C GLY A 235 8.49 7.01 -7.32
N ALA A 236 9.59 7.76 -7.50
CA ALA A 236 10.87 7.23 -7.97
C ALA A 236 11.48 6.14 -7.07
N HIS A 237 11.19 6.14 -5.78
CA HIS A 237 11.68 5.14 -4.83
C HIS A 237 10.75 3.93 -4.65
N ASN A 238 9.52 4.01 -5.13
CA ASN A 238 8.56 2.89 -5.08
C ASN A 238 8.74 2.02 -6.33
N LEU A 239 9.62 1.05 -6.24
CA LEU A 239 9.86 0.06 -7.30
C LEU A 239 8.91 -1.14 -7.22
N GLY A 240 7.96 -1.12 -6.28
CA GLY A 240 6.96 -2.15 -6.07
C GLY A 240 7.19 -2.97 -4.80
N ILE A 241 6.46 -4.07 -4.70
CA ILE A 241 6.52 -5.03 -3.60
C ILE A 241 7.46 -6.16 -4.00
N PHE A 242 8.48 -6.43 -3.19
CA PHE A 242 9.42 -7.53 -3.38
C PHE A 242 9.05 -8.67 -2.43
N ILE A 243 8.53 -9.77 -2.97
CA ILE A 243 8.12 -10.96 -2.20
C ILE A 243 9.18 -12.02 -2.33
N THR A 244 9.66 -12.57 -1.21
CA THR A 244 10.68 -13.62 -1.18
C THR A 244 10.11 -14.90 -0.58
N LEU A 245 10.25 -16.01 -1.30
CA LEU A 245 9.95 -17.35 -0.85
C LEU A 245 11.24 -18.01 -0.32
N LYS A 246 11.48 -17.91 1.01
CA LYS A 246 12.69 -18.39 1.67
C LYS A 246 12.90 -19.89 1.49
N ASN A 247 11.81 -20.67 1.52
CA ASN A 247 11.82 -22.14 1.36
C ASN A 247 12.02 -22.61 -0.09
N ARG A 248 12.16 -21.67 -1.05
CA ARG A 248 12.41 -21.93 -2.47
C ARG A 248 13.69 -21.24 -2.94
N ASP A 249 14.76 -21.39 -2.15
CA ASP A 249 16.07 -20.77 -2.38
C ASP A 249 15.98 -19.26 -2.61
N ASN A 250 15.17 -18.57 -1.82
CA ASN A 250 14.92 -17.14 -1.92
C ASN A 250 14.38 -16.71 -3.30
N GLU A 251 13.46 -17.48 -3.89
CA GLU A 251 12.76 -17.08 -5.11
C GLU A 251 12.05 -15.75 -4.87
N GLU A 252 12.39 -14.73 -5.67
CA GLU A 252 11.89 -13.37 -5.49
C GLU A 252 10.97 -12.95 -6.62
N TYR A 253 9.84 -12.34 -6.23
CA TYR A 253 8.87 -11.70 -7.13
C TYR A 253 8.88 -10.20 -6.91
N GLN A 254 8.89 -9.42 -7.98
CA GLN A 254 8.68 -7.97 -7.94
C GLN A 254 7.31 -7.64 -8.54
N LEU A 255 6.47 -6.95 -7.78
CA LEU A 255 5.13 -6.52 -8.18
C LEU A 255 5.09 -5.00 -8.25
N THR A 256 5.01 -4.43 -9.46
CA THR A 256 4.98 -2.96 -9.67
C THR A 256 3.55 -2.43 -9.61
N HIS A 257 3.38 -1.12 -9.41
CA HIS A 257 2.07 -0.49 -9.27
C HIS A 257 1.60 0.22 -10.55
N PRO A 258 0.32 0.09 -10.95
CA PRO A 258 -0.29 0.93 -11.97
C PRO A 258 -0.56 2.33 -11.44
N ALA A 259 -1.01 3.24 -12.30
CA ALA A 259 -1.55 4.52 -11.86
C ALA A 259 -3.04 4.41 -11.49
N ALA A 260 -3.44 5.22 -10.49
CA ALA A 260 -4.84 5.42 -10.13
C ALA A 260 -5.26 6.86 -10.43
N TYR A 261 -6.52 7.04 -10.77
CA TYR A 261 -7.10 8.35 -11.07
C TYR A 261 -8.29 8.59 -10.15
N LEU A 262 -8.21 9.66 -9.36
CA LEU A 262 -9.35 10.17 -8.61
C LEU A 262 -10.07 11.19 -9.50
N GLY A 263 -11.20 10.80 -10.05
CA GLY A 263 -12.02 11.57 -10.98
C GLY A 263 -13.41 11.87 -10.47
N GLY A 264 -14.32 12.22 -11.39
CA GLY A 264 -15.72 12.51 -11.10
C GLY A 264 -15.97 13.95 -10.69
N PHE A 265 -14.97 14.84 -10.77
CA PHE A 265 -15.07 16.24 -10.36
C PHE A 265 -16.15 17.02 -11.13
N LEU A 266 -16.42 16.69 -12.38
CA LEU A 266 -17.48 17.32 -13.19
C LEU A 266 -18.88 16.82 -12.82
N ARG A 267 -18.97 15.61 -12.24
CA ARG A 267 -20.25 14.99 -11.85
C ARG A 267 -20.59 15.20 -10.37
N GLY A 268 -19.69 15.82 -9.59
CA GLY A 268 -19.85 16.03 -8.15
C GLY A 268 -19.76 14.77 -7.30
N THR A 269 -19.30 13.65 -7.87
CA THR A 269 -19.12 12.36 -7.19
C THR A 269 -17.71 11.85 -7.43
N LEU A 270 -16.95 11.59 -6.36
CA LEU A 270 -15.62 11.03 -6.50
C LEU A 270 -15.69 9.57 -6.94
N ASN A 271 -14.85 9.21 -7.90
CA ASN A 271 -14.62 7.84 -8.33
C ASN A 271 -13.13 7.58 -8.49
N VAL A 272 -12.71 6.35 -8.22
CA VAL A 272 -11.36 5.87 -8.50
C VAL A 272 -11.42 4.95 -9.70
N SER A 273 -10.56 5.20 -10.67
CA SER A 273 -10.25 4.27 -11.76
C SER A 273 -8.77 3.93 -11.73
N VAL A 274 -8.43 2.74 -12.22
CA VAL A 274 -7.05 2.29 -12.38
C VAL A 274 -6.74 2.26 -13.87
N ALA A 275 -5.59 2.74 -14.25
CA ALA A 275 -5.12 2.73 -15.62
C ALA A 275 -3.61 2.45 -15.69
N ASP A 276 -3.08 2.38 -16.90
CA ASP A 276 -1.70 2.00 -17.20
C ASP A 276 -1.44 0.49 -16.96
N SER A 277 -0.19 0.09 -17.10
CA SER A 277 0.25 -1.29 -16.93
C SER A 277 0.97 -1.46 -15.60
N CYS A 278 0.91 -2.67 -15.05
CA CYS A 278 1.81 -3.11 -14.01
C CYS A 278 2.35 -4.51 -14.32
N TYR A 279 3.40 -4.89 -13.62
CA TYR A 279 4.19 -6.08 -13.92
C TYR A 279 4.40 -6.92 -12.67
N ILE A 280 4.40 -8.25 -12.84
CA ILE A 280 4.91 -9.19 -11.85
C ILE A 280 6.03 -9.95 -12.54
N THR A 281 7.24 -9.90 -12.00
CA THR A 281 8.42 -10.54 -12.57
C THR A 281 9.07 -11.48 -11.56
N CYS A 282 9.52 -12.63 -12.03
CA CYS A 282 10.37 -13.53 -11.26
C CYS A 282 11.55 -13.96 -12.16
N PRO A 283 12.74 -13.38 -11.98
CA PRO A 283 13.91 -13.72 -12.79
C PRO A 283 14.32 -15.19 -12.69
N ARG A 284 14.09 -15.80 -11.53
CA ARG A 284 14.47 -17.21 -11.28
C ARG A 284 13.64 -18.19 -12.10
N THR A 285 12.33 -17.98 -12.17
CA THR A 285 11.43 -18.83 -12.98
C THR A 285 11.41 -18.44 -14.46
N GLY A 286 11.96 -17.27 -14.81
CA GLY A 286 11.88 -16.72 -16.15
C GLY A 286 10.44 -16.36 -16.54
N LEU A 287 9.55 -16.09 -15.58
CA LEU A 287 8.16 -15.72 -15.82
C LEU A 287 7.91 -14.25 -15.54
N LYS A 288 7.16 -13.63 -16.45
CA LYS A 288 6.65 -12.26 -16.31
C LYS A 288 5.15 -12.24 -16.59
N THR A 289 4.44 -11.44 -15.80
CA THR A 289 3.04 -11.05 -16.04
C THR A 289 3.00 -9.58 -16.40
N ILE A 290 2.22 -9.24 -17.42
CA ILE A 290 1.80 -7.89 -17.74
C ILE A 290 0.30 -7.81 -17.45
N LEU A 291 -0.13 -6.85 -16.66
CA LEU A 291 -1.53 -6.46 -16.50
C LEU A 291 -1.73 -5.08 -17.10
N GLU A 292 -2.70 -4.93 -17.99
CA GLU A 292 -3.14 -3.65 -18.54
C GLU A 292 -4.54 -3.33 -18.04
N TYR A 293 -4.67 -2.24 -17.29
CA TYR A 293 -5.95 -1.71 -16.87
C TYR A 293 -6.52 -0.84 -17.99
N GLN A 294 -7.71 -1.20 -18.46
CA GLN A 294 -8.32 -0.53 -19.60
C GLN A 294 -8.89 0.82 -19.16
N GLU A 295 -8.48 1.88 -19.85
CA GLU A 295 -9.07 3.21 -19.65
C GLU A 295 -10.55 3.17 -19.98
N GLU A 296 -11.34 3.81 -19.14
CA GLU A 296 -12.78 3.88 -19.33
C GLU A 296 -13.14 5.03 -20.25
N GLY A 297 -13.94 4.73 -21.25
CA GLY A 297 -14.50 5.75 -22.12
C GLY A 297 -15.33 6.78 -21.34
N TRP A 298 -15.31 8.02 -21.79
CA TRP A 298 -16.04 9.14 -21.15
C TRP A 298 -17.58 8.95 -21.08
N LEU A 299 -18.12 8.09 -21.92
CA LEU A 299 -19.54 7.74 -21.99
C LEU A 299 -19.70 6.25 -21.62
N GLY A 300 -20.24 5.97 -20.45
CA GLY A 300 -20.55 4.60 -20.02
C GLY A 300 -20.43 4.38 -18.51
N ARG A 301 -20.83 3.18 -18.06
CA ARG A 301 -20.50 2.67 -16.72
C ARG A 301 -19.05 2.21 -16.71
N SER A 302 -18.39 2.49 -15.62
CA SER A 302 -17.07 1.95 -15.32
C SER A 302 -17.10 0.42 -15.43
N GLN A 303 -16.25 -0.16 -16.27
CA GLN A 303 -16.16 -1.61 -16.43
C GLN A 303 -15.02 -2.19 -15.59
N ASN A 304 -14.10 -1.34 -15.10
CA ASN A 304 -12.95 -1.74 -14.30
C ASN A 304 -12.20 -2.96 -14.89
N LYS A 305 -12.13 -2.98 -16.23
CA LYS A 305 -11.59 -4.12 -16.97
C LYS A 305 -10.08 -4.18 -16.87
N VAL A 306 -9.57 -5.39 -16.66
CA VAL A 306 -8.16 -5.71 -16.73
C VAL A 306 -7.95 -6.83 -17.74
N ILE A 307 -6.90 -6.71 -18.57
CA ILE A 307 -6.39 -7.77 -19.40
C ILE A 307 -4.94 -8.05 -19.04
N GLY A 308 -4.46 -9.26 -19.32
CA GLY A 308 -3.08 -9.58 -19.02
C GLY A 308 -2.58 -10.84 -19.69
N VAL A 309 -1.31 -11.10 -19.50
CA VAL A 309 -0.60 -12.26 -20.05
C VAL A 309 0.50 -12.71 -19.10
N ILE A 310 0.61 -14.01 -18.88
CA ILE A 310 1.78 -14.64 -18.25
C ILE A 310 2.61 -15.27 -19.37
N PHE A 311 3.91 -14.97 -19.40
CA PHE A 311 4.79 -15.43 -20.46
C PHE A 311 6.22 -15.65 -19.98
N LYS A 312 6.97 -16.42 -20.77
CA LYS A 312 8.41 -16.62 -20.56
C LYS A 312 9.17 -15.40 -21.03
N TYR A 313 10.03 -14.84 -20.17
CA TYR A 313 10.83 -13.66 -20.47
C TYR A 313 12.30 -13.87 -20.11
N ASP A 314 13.17 -13.09 -20.73
CA ASP A 314 14.58 -12.98 -20.37
C ASP A 314 14.78 -11.77 -19.49
N SER A 315 15.12 -12.00 -18.20
CA SER A 315 15.34 -10.92 -17.23
C SER A 315 16.54 -10.01 -17.57
N LYS A 316 17.45 -10.46 -18.45
CA LYS A 316 18.59 -9.65 -18.93
C LYS A 316 18.23 -8.77 -20.14
N ASN A 317 17.09 -9.04 -20.77
CA ASN A 317 16.61 -8.32 -21.95
C ASN A 317 15.10 -8.07 -21.87
N ASP A 318 14.67 -7.43 -20.76
CA ASP A 318 13.25 -7.18 -20.46
C ASP A 318 12.78 -5.84 -21.05
N ASN A 319 12.38 -5.83 -22.32
CA ASN A 319 11.85 -4.67 -23.05
C ASN A 319 10.38 -4.79 -23.45
N ILE A 320 9.72 -5.93 -23.16
CA ILE A 320 8.29 -6.11 -23.44
C ILE A 320 7.46 -5.51 -22.31
N THR A 321 6.67 -4.49 -22.65
CA THR A 321 5.86 -3.73 -21.68
C THR A 321 4.37 -3.74 -21.96
N LYS A 322 3.92 -4.31 -23.09
CA LYS A 322 2.50 -4.37 -23.47
C LYS A 322 2.08 -5.79 -23.82
N VAL A 323 0.84 -6.13 -23.46
CA VAL A 323 0.23 -7.44 -23.72
C VAL A 323 0.29 -7.83 -25.20
N LYS A 324 0.06 -6.86 -26.08
CA LYS A 324 0.05 -7.09 -27.55
C LYS A 324 1.42 -7.38 -28.14
N ASP A 325 2.50 -7.00 -27.47
CA ASP A 325 3.87 -7.12 -27.97
C ASP A 325 4.54 -8.46 -27.53
N VAL A 326 3.83 -9.26 -26.72
CA VAL A 326 4.31 -10.57 -26.26
C VAL A 326 4.22 -11.59 -27.38
N PRO A 327 5.34 -12.28 -27.75
CA PRO A 327 5.32 -13.34 -28.75
C PRO A 327 4.41 -14.50 -28.32
N GLU A 328 3.54 -14.96 -29.23
CA GLU A 328 2.58 -16.05 -28.92
C GLU A 328 3.24 -17.33 -28.40
N LYS A 329 4.43 -17.65 -28.92
CA LYS A 329 5.20 -18.86 -28.53
C LYS A 329 5.63 -18.83 -27.04
N ASP A 330 5.75 -17.65 -26.45
CA ASP A 330 6.22 -17.47 -25.07
C ASP A 330 5.05 -17.37 -24.07
N VAL A 331 3.81 -17.22 -24.57
CA VAL A 331 2.60 -17.08 -23.74
C VAL A 331 2.22 -18.41 -23.09
N LEU A 332 2.09 -18.38 -21.76
CA LEU A 332 1.63 -19.51 -20.94
C LEU A 332 0.16 -19.39 -20.57
N ALA A 333 -0.30 -18.18 -20.29
CA ALA A 333 -1.70 -17.93 -19.92
C ALA A 333 -2.12 -16.51 -20.30
N ARG A 334 -3.41 -16.34 -20.58
CA ARG A 334 -4.04 -15.03 -20.77
C ARG A 334 -5.02 -14.73 -19.67
N ILE A 335 -5.11 -13.48 -19.27
CA ILE A 335 -5.91 -13.00 -18.13
C ILE A 335 -6.91 -12.01 -18.66
N GLU A 336 -8.16 -12.12 -18.20
CA GLU A 336 -9.20 -11.11 -18.47
C GLU A 336 -10.23 -11.10 -17.35
N GLY A 337 -10.73 -9.91 -17.00
CA GLY A 337 -11.79 -9.78 -16.01
C GLY A 337 -12.04 -8.34 -15.57
N CYS A 338 -12.73 -8.23 -14.45
CA CYS A 338 -12.99 -6.98 -13.74
C CYS A 338 -12.27 -7.03 -12.38
N TRP A 339 -11.35 -6.10 -12.13
CA TRP A 339 -10.56 -6.10 -10.89
C TRP A 339 -11.40 -5.80 -9.63
N GLN A 340 -12.64 -5.31 -9.79
CA GLN A 340 -13.61 -5.11 -8.71
C GLN A 340 -14.63 -6.25 -8.58
N ASP A 341 -14.53 -7.29 -9.39
CA ASP A 341 -15.47 -8.42 -9.44
C ASP A 341 -14.71 -9.74 -9.58
N LYS A 342 -14.61 -10.27 -10.78
CA LYS A 342 -13.98 -11.56 -11.07
C LYS A 342 -12.89 -11.42 -12.11
N VAL A 343 -11.78 -12.11 -11.87
CA VAL A 343 -10.68 -12.20 -12.82
C VAL A 343 -10.41 -13.67 -13.14
N TYR A 344 -10.28 -13.96 -14.43
CA TYR A 344 -10.10 -15.31 -14.97
C TYR A 344 -8.80 -15.42 -15.75
N TYR A 345 -8.34 -16.65 -15.95
CA TYR A 345 -7.27 -16.94 -16.89
C TYR A 345 -7.63 -18.11 -17.81
N THR A 346 -6.94 -18.19 -18.94
CA THR A 346 -6.96 -19.32 -19.87
C THR A 346 -5.55 -19.79 -20.13
N LEU A 347 -5.34 -21.09 -20.34
CA LEU A 347 -4.03 -21.64 -20.64
C LEU A 347 -3.66 -21.50 -22.13
N GLY A 348 -2.38 -21.25 -22.37
CA GLY A 348 -1.80 -21.13 -23.71
C GLY A 348 -1.99 -19.77 -24.37
N SER A 349 -1.59 -19.69 -25.65
CA SER A 349 -1.49 -18.43 -26.40
C SER A 349 -2.78 -18.00 -27.09
N LYS A 350 -3.78 -18.88 -27.19
CA LYS A 350 -5.04 -18.55 -27.90
C LYS A 350 -5.72 -17.33 -27.27
N PRO A 351 -6.36 -16.47 -28.06
CA PRO A 351 -7.14 -15.34 -27.54
C PRO A 351 -8.15 -15.79 -26.46
N PHE A 352 -8.26 -15.04 -25.38
CA PHE A 352 -9.06 -15.39 -24.20
C PHE A 352 -10.51 -15.76 -24.53
N ASN A 353 -11.15 -15.02 -25.46
CA ASN A 353 -12.52 -15.26 -25.90
C ASN A 353 -12.70 -16.51 -26.77
N LYS A 354 -11.64 -17.07 -27.32
CA LYS A 354 -11.65 -18.28 -28.15
C LYS A 354 -11.39 -19.57 -27.37
N VAL A 355 -11.06 -19.46 -26.08
CA VAL A 355 -10.85 -20.62 -25.21
C VAL A 355 -12.13 -20.84 -24.40
N PRO A 356 -12.78 -22.03 -24.53
CA PRO A 356 -14.03 -22.28 -23.79
C PRO A 356 -13.79 -22.44 -22.29
N GLU A 357 -12.69 -23.06 -21.90
CA GLU A 357 -12.34 -23.32 -20.51
C GLU A 357 -11.65 -22.10 -19.90
N LYS A 358 -12.29 -21.51 -18.90
CA LYS A 358 -11.79 -20.34 -18.15
C LYS A 358 -11.69 -20.69 -16.68
N HIS A 359 -10.52 -20.45 -16.13
CA HIS A 359 -10.24 -20.73 -14.73
C HIS A 359 -10.31 -19.43 -13.91
N LEU A 360 -10.94 -19.49 -12.75
CA LEU A 360 -11.05 -18.33 -11.87
C LEU A 360 -9.71 -18.08 -11.15
N ILE A 361 -9.14 -16.89 -11.29
CA ILE A 361 -8.05 -16.43 -10.44
C ILE A 361 -8.62 -16.02 -9.08
N ILE A 362 -9.60 -15.12 -9.09
CA ILE A 362 -10.22 -14.58 -7.88
C ILE A 362 -11.64 -14.08 -8.16
N ASP A 363 -12.52 -14.25 -7.17
CA ASP A 363 -13.77 -13.52 -7.01
C ASP A 363 -13.63 -12.64 -5.76
N VAL A 364 -13.61 -11.31 -5.94
CA VAL A 364 -13.43 -10.38 -4.83
C VAL A 364 -14.74 -10.02 -4.10
N ASN A 365 -15.90 -10.39 -4.68
CA ASN A 365 -17.19 -10.01 -4.11
C ASN A 365 -17.46 -10.56 -2.71
N PRO A 366 -17.20 -11.85 -2.42
CA PRO A 366 -17.44 -12.41 -1.09
C PRO A 366 -16.34 -12.05 -0.08
N LEU A 367 -15.26 -11.40 -0.52
CA LEU A 367 -14.11 -11.14 0.34
C LEU A 367 -14.30 -9.89 1.16
N GLU A 368 -13.93 -9.94 2.43
CA GLU A 368 -13.80 -8.80 3.32
C GLU A 368 -12.36 -8.71 3.84
N PRO A 369 -11.85 -7.49 4.13
CA PRO A 369 -10.56 -7.35 4.77
C PRO A 369 -10.49 -8.09 6.10
N ILE A 370 -9.43 -8.84 6.32
CA ILE A 370 -9.20 -9.54 7.59
C ILE A 370 -8.80 -8.51 8.65
N PRO A 371 -9.37 -8.59 9.88
CA PRO A 371 -9.05 -7.66 10.95
C PRO A 371 -7.56 -7.67 11.31
N LYS A 372 -7.05 -6.49 11.61
CA LYS A 372 -5.69 -6.28 12.11
C LYS A 372 -5.63 -6.45 13.63
N ILE A 373 -4.55 -7.04 14.11
CA ILE A 373 -4.22 -7.14 15.54
C ILE A 373 -3.09 -6.14 15.80
N VAL A 374 -3.43 -5.03 16.43
CA VAL A 374 -2.47 -3.96 16.75
C VAL A 374 -2.07 -4.04 18.22
N PRO A 375 -0.84 -3.66 18.58
CA PRO A 375 -0.45 -3.54 19.98
C PRO A 375 -1.41 -2.64 20.77
N PRO A 376 -1.72 -2.97 22.03
CA PRO A 376 -2.52 -2.08 22.88
C PRO A 376 -1.95 -0.67 22.94
N LEU A 377 -2.80 0.37 22.99
CA LEU A 377 -2.35 1.77 22.97
C LEU A 377 -1.38 2.12 24.10
N GLU A 378 -1.54 1.50 25.26
CA GLU A 378 -0.65 1.65 26.42
C GLU A 378 0.75 1.09 26.19
N GLU A 379 0.89 0.10 25.31
CA GLU A 379 2.16 -0.52 24.94
C GLU A 379 2.81 0.13 23.69
N GLN A 380 2.09 1.05 23.04
CA GLN A 380 2.61 1.77 21.89
C GLN A 380 3.52 2.92 22.31
N LEU A 381 4.57 3.15 21.50
CA LEU A 381 5.44 4.31 21.68
C LEU A 381 4.76 5.61 21.22
N PRO A 382 5.20 6.78 21.70
CA PRO A 382 4.60 8.06 21.35
C PRO A 382 4.59 8.39 19.85
N ASN A 383 5.51 7.84 19.07
CA ASN A 383 5.60 7.99 17.60
C ASN A 383 5.04 6.79 16.83
N GLU A 384 4.38 5.85 17.49
CA GLU A 384 3.61 4.80 16.85
C GLU A 384 2.26 5.36 16.37
N SER A 385 1.91 5.14 15.12
CA SER A 385 0.88 5.88 14.40
C SER A 385 -0.45 6.04 15.13
N LEU A 386 -1.01 4.98 15.71
CA LEU A 386 -2.32 5.10 16.38
C LEU A 386 -2.24 5.98 17.60
N LYS A 387 -1.21 5.84 18.42
CA LYS A 387 -0.98 6.67 19.61
C LYS A 387 -0.60 8.10 19.23
N PHE A 388 0.22 8.26 18.19
CA PHE A 388 0.66 9.57 17.72
C PHE A 388 -0.51 10.44 17.24
N TRP A 389 -1.47 9.84 16.54
CA TRP A 389 -2.64 10.52 15.98
C TRP A 389 -3.90 10.40 16.84
N GLU A 390 -3.83 9.78 18.02
CA GLU A 390 -4.99 9.47 18.88
C GLU A 390 -5.90 10.69 19.11
N GLY A 391 -5.31 11.82 19.50
CA GLY A 391 -6.08 13.05 19.78
C GLY A 391 -6.82 13.58 18.54
N VAL A 392 -6.16 13.57 17.38
CA VAL A 392 -6.77 14.00 16.10
C VAL A 392 -7.87 13.04 15.69
N THR A 393 -7.61 11.73 15.77
CA THR A 393 -8.59 10.68 15.44
C THR A 393 -9.84 10.80 16.31
N ASN A 394 -9.68 10.91 17.62
CA ASN A 394 -10.79 11.05 18.57
C ASN A 394 -11.61 12.32 18.30
N ALA A 395 -10.95 13.43 17.99
CA ALA A 395 -11.64 14.68 17.65
C ALA A 395 -12.43 14.56 16.33
N ILE A 396 -11.91 13.88 15.29
CA ILE A 396 -12.64 13.66 14.02
C ILE A 396 -13.83 12.74 14.25
N VAL A 397 -13.64 11.61 14.95
CA VAL A 397 -14.71 10.65 15.25
C VAL A 397 -15.81 11.33 16.11
N GLY A 398 -15.40 12.17 17.05
CA GLY A 398 -16.32 13.01 17.86
C GLY A 398 -16.94 14.18 17.10
N LYS A 399 -16.65 14.34 15.79
CA LYS A 399 -17.12 15.46 14.94
C LYS A 399 -16.68 16.83 15.43
N GLN A 400 -15.56 16.93 16.10
CA GLN A 400 -14.94 18.16 16.61
C GLN A 400 -13.87 18.65 15.62
N TYR A 401 -14.29 19.04 14.42
CA TYR A 401 -13.37 19.29 13.30
C TYR A 401 -12.45 20.49 13.53
N THR A 402 -12.91 21.50 14.24
CA THR A 402 -12.09 22.66 14.63
C THR A 402 -10.95 22.23 15.58
N LEU A 403 -11.28 21.44 16.60
CA LEU A 403 -10.30 20.85 17.52
C LEU A 403 -9.32 19.92 16.77
N ALA A 404 -9.83 19.04 15.91
CA ALA A 404 -9.00 18.15 15.11
C ALA A 404 -8.00 18.92 14.24
N THR A 405 -8.44 20.02 13.64
CA THR A 405 -7.56 20.87 12.82
C THR A 405 -6.47 21.55 13.68
N SER A 406 -6.82 22.04 14.87
CA SER A 406 -5.85 22.63 15.80
C SER A 406 -4.80 21.62 16.26
N LEU A 407 -5.23 20.44 16.73
CA LEU A 407 -4.32 19.37 17.16
C LEU A 407 -3.39 18.91 16.01
N LYS A 408 -3.93 18.77 14.81
CA LYS A 408 -3.14 18.41 13.63
C LYS A 408 -2.10 19.49 13.31
N THR A 409 -2.48 20.77 13.38
CA THR A 409 -1.56 21.90 13.15
C THR A 409 -0.43 21.91 14.18
N GLU A 410 -0.75 21.67 15.44
CA GLU A 410 0.24 21.59 16.52
C GLU A 410 1.27 20.49 16.27
N ILE A 411 0.81 19.28 15.85
CA ILE A 411 1.69 18.18 15.47
C ILE A 411 2.61 18.60 14.31
N GLU A 412 2.05 19.18 13.26
CA GLU A 412 2.83 19.61 12.07
C GLU A 412 3.86 20.69 12.43
N GLU A 413 3.52 21.65 13.31
CA GLU A 413 4.45 22.70 13.77
C GLU A 413 5.57 22.12 14.63
N LYS A 414 5.26 21.22 15.54
CA LYS A 414 6.24 20.52 16.36
C LYS A 414 7.24 19.74 15.49
N GLN A 415 6.76 19.05 14.46
CA GLN A 415 7.64 18.31 13.55
C GLN A 415 8.52 19.27 12.70
N ARG A 416 7.99 20.42 12.29
CA ARG A 416 8.77 21.45 11.61
C ARG A 416 9.88 22.03 12.48
N ALA A 417 9.59 22.31 13.75
CA ALA A 417 10.58 22.78 14.71
C ALA A 417 11.72 21.77 14.88
N LYS A 418 11.38 20.49 15.10
CA LYS A 418 12.36 19.41 15.20
C LYS A 418 13.21 19.24 13.94
N ALA A 419 12.62 19.41 12.76
CA ALA A 419 13.36 19.37 11.50
C ALA A 419 14.34 20.55 11.37
N ALA A 420 13.95 21.75 11.82
CA ALA A 420 14.82 22.92 11.85
C ALA A 420 15.97 22.75 12.85
N GLU A 421 15.70 22.21 14.05
CA GLU A 421 16.72 21.89 15.06
C GLU A 421 17.76 20.88 14.52
N ARG A 422 17.31 19.80 13.90
CA ARG A 422 18.21 18.81 13.29
C ARG A 422 19.10 19.46 12.21
N LYS A 423 18.50 20.29 11.35
CA LYS A 423 19.25 21.00 10.31
C LYS A 423 20.25 21.98 10.89
N ALA A 424 19.89 22.71 11.94
CA ALA A 424 20.79 23.65 12.63
C ALA A 424 21.96 22.92 13.34
N ALA A 425 21.72 21.71 13.83
CA ALA A 425 22.72 20.87 14.46
C ALA A 425 23.52 20.01 13.48
N ASP A 426 23.30 20.14 12.16
CA ASP A 426 23.89 19.29 11.10
C ASP A 426 23.74 17.79 11.40
N LYS A 427 22.61 17.41 11.99
CA LYS A 427 22.30 16.04 12.40
C LYS A 427 21.46 15.34 11.35
N GLU A 428 22.02 14.29 10.74
CA GLU A 428 21.27 13.45 9.81
C GLU A 428 20.26 12.58 10.57
N TRP A 429 19.06 12.41 9.97
CA TRP A 429 18.06 11.46 10.45
C TRP A 429 18.43 10.03 10.09
N LYS A 430 18.36 9.13 11.05
CA LYS A 430 18.50 7.70 10.82
C LYS A 430 17.21 6.98 11.19
N PRO A 431 16.64 6.14 10.29
CA PRO A 431 15.51 5.31 10.61
C PRO A 431 15.84 4.35 11.77
N ARG A 432 14.85 4.01 12.59
CA ARG A 432 15.04 3.08 13.71
C ARG A 432 14.98 1.63 13.26
N PHE A 433 13.99 1.31 12.43
CA PHE A 433 13.67 -0.08 12.09
C PHE A 433 14.22 -0.52 10.73
N PHE A 434 14.69 0.42 9.91
CA PHE A 434 15.20 0.15 8.56
C PHE A 434 16.60 0.68 8.38
N THR A 435 17.45 -0.07 7.64
CA THR A 435 18.83 0.31 7.37
C THR A 435 18.92 1.41 6.31
N GLY A 436 19.75 2.41 6.58
CA GLY A 436 20.15 3.42 5.62
C GLY A 436 19.04 4.42 5.22
N SER A 437 19.40 5.30 4.29
CA SER A 437 18.49 6.17 3.58
C SER A 437 17.73 5.38 2.50
N VAL A 438 16.71 6.00 1.92
CA VAL A 438 15.98 5.44 0.79
C VAL A 438 16.96 5.02 -0.31
N THR A 439 16.93 3.75 -0.68
CA THR A 439 17.85 3.18 -1.67
C THR A 439 17.21 3.11 -3.06
N PRO A 440 17.98 3.24 -4.16
CA PRO A 440 17.43 3.12 -5.51
C PRO A 440 17.07 1.68 -5.90
N ILE A 441 17.44 0.68 -5.10
CA ILE A 441 17.12 -0.73 -5.37
C ILE A 441 15.74 -1.16 -4.89
N GLY A 442 15.02 -0.29 -4.16
CA GLY A 442 13.65 -0.55 -3.72
C GLY A 442 13.48 -1.62 -2.61
N ARG A 443 14.58 -2.11 -2.05
CA ARG A 443 14.58 -3.19 -1.05
C ARG A 443 15.15 -2.69 0.28
N PRO A 444 14.30 -2.19 1.19
CA PRO A 444 14.75 -1.86 2.55
C PRO A 444 15.11 -3.13 3.31
N ASP A 445 16.17 -3.04 4.13
CA ASP A 445 16.54 -4.08 5.09
C ASP A 445 16.20 -3.62 6.51
N LEU A 446 15.96 -4.59 7.42
CA LEU A 446 15.69 -4.31 8.82
C LEU A 446 16.99 -4.01 9.58
N THR A 447 16.88 -3.13 10.58
CA THR A 447 17.88 -3.00 11.64
C THR A 447 17.67 -4.10 12.69
N PRO A 448 18.61 -4.32 13.62
CA PRO A 448 18.37 -5.20 14.77
C PRO A 448 17.10 -4.83 15.57
N ASP A 449 16.81 -3.53 15.75
CA ASP A 449 15.55 -3.04 16.36
C ASP A 449 14.32 -3.45 15.53
N GLY A 450 14.43 -3.43 14.20
CA GLY A 450 13.35 -3.84 13.29
C GLY A 450 13.10 -5.35 13.34
N GLU A 451 14.15 -6.16 13.36
CA GLU A 451 14.03 -7.61 13.51
C GLU A 451 13.44 -8.00 14.87
N GLU A 452 13.83 -7.29 15.94
CA GLU A 452 13.29 -7.53 17.28
C GLU A 452 11.80 -7.11 17.34
N ALA A 453 11.43 -5.98 16.73
CA ALA A 453 10.06 -5.52 16.67
C ALA A 453 9.13 -6.52 15.94
N LEU A 454 9.55 -7.06 14.80
CA LEU A 454 8.79 -8.11 14.09
C LEU A 454 8.71 -9.39 14.92
N ARG A 455 9.81 -9.83 15.50
CA ARG A 455 9.85 -11.03 16.35
C ARG A 455 8.95 -10.87 17.58
N GLY A 456 8.95 -9.66 18.18
CA GLY A 456 8.09 -9.32 19.30
C GLY A 456 6.60 -9.38 18.93
N LEU A 457 6.22 -8.81 17.78
CA LEU A 457 4.85 -8.92 17.24
C LEU A 457 4.41 -10.37 17.14
N HIS A 458 5.22 -11.19 16.48
CA HIS A 458 4.91 -12.59 16.20
C HIS A 458 4.62 -13.45 17.45
N VAL A 459 5.14 -13.04 18.61
CA VAL A 459 4.95 -13.72 19.91
C VAL A 459 4.14 -12.89 20.90
N GLU A 460 3.39 -11.89 20.42
CA GLU A 460 2.54 -10.99 21.22
C GLU A 460 3.31 -10.27 22.35
N LYS A 461 4.59 -9.96 22.12
CA LYS A 461 5.44 -9.16 23.01
C LYS A 461 5.66 -7.79 22.39
N TYR A 462 4.79 -6.85 22.74
CA TYR A 462 4.73 -5.55 22.07
C TYR A 462 5.67 -4.50 22.62
N GLN A 463 6.26 -4.71 23.79
CA GLN A 463 7.20 -3.75 24.39
C GLN A 463 8.48 -3.67 23.57
N LEU A 464 8.79 -2.48 23.09
CA LEU A 464 10.03 -2.19 22.38
C LEU A 464 11.08 -1.67 23.37
N PRO A 465 12.37 -2.04 23.19
CA PRO A 465 13.44 -1.49 24.00
C PRO A 465 13.45 0.04 23.98
N HIS A 466 13.68 0.65 25.12
CA HIS A 466 13.85 2.10 25.21
C HIS A 466 15.17 2.48 24.51
N ASN A 467 15.05 3.18 23.39
CA ASN A 467 16.21 3.70 22.68
C ASN A 467 16.25 5.23 22.83
N LYS A 468 17.26 5.73 23.56
CA LYS A 468 17.43 7.16 23.85
C LYS A 468 17.58 8.03 22.60
N GLU A 469 18.12 7.47 21.51
CA GLU A 469 18.31 8.17 20.25
C GLU A 469 16.95 8.55 19.61
N TYR A 470 15.92 7.74 19.86
CA TYR A 470 14.57 7.92 19.34
C TYR A 470 13.56 8.40 20.39
N ALA A 471 13.97 8.59 21.63
CA ALA A 471 13.09 9.04 22.73
C ALA A 471 12.65 10.51 22.60
N ALA A 472 13.22 11.26 21.68
CA ALA A 472 12.96 12.71 21.48
C ALA A 472 11.78 13.00 20.52
N PHE A 473 10.88 12.04 20.30
CA PHE A 473 9.69 12.22 19.45
C PHE A 473 8.48 12.73 20.20
#